data_7a0ef0332263ef9b470fbf1556be6549
#
_entry.id   7a0ef0332263ef9b470fbf1556be6549
#
_cell.length_a   1.000
_cell.length_b   1.000
_cell.length_c   1.000
_cell.angle_alpha   90.00
_cell.angle_beta   90.00
_cell.angle_gamma   90.00
#
_symmetry.space_group_name_H-M   'P 1'
#
loop_
_entity.id
_entity.type
_entity.pdbx_description
1 polymer ?
#
loop_
_entity_poly.entity_id
_entity_poly.type
_entity_poly.pdbx_seq_one_letter_code
_entity_poly.pdbx_strand_id
1 'polypeptide(L)'
;MAPDRTRVPDELVICAPMLAEYAAVRWGTRRGRRPDTALAGSAAGSAADGSRLVHARVLRTGMGLARSQRAAAALLGNLAAARPRAASVVVAGVAGALRPSLSPGDVVVADEVLGGERPRAVPDAASLADGLRGAGLSVQVGPVLSTVRLACGDRADLHRRTGAIAVDMESAWLAEALTRADIPVVHGFVLRLAVVRVVVDTPAAPLLHPRTVPNGVRALRVLARVAATLPAWAAAPTAWRHAPTGV
;
A
#
# COMPACT_ATOMS: atom_id res chain seq x y z
N MET A 1 -32.99 -16.46 -1.68
CA MET A 1 -32.09 -16.10 -2.84
C MET A 1 -30.75 -16.74 -2.56
N ALA A 2 -30.40 -17.81 -3.25
CA ALA A 2 -29.12 -18.49 -3.04
C ALA A 2 -27.96 -17.57 -3.45
N PRO A 3 -26.82 -17.54 -2.71
CA PRO A 3 -25.68 -16.73 -3.10
C PRO A 3 -25.16 -17.22 -4.45
N ASP A 4 -25.03 -16.29 -5.38
CA ASP A 4 -24.44 -16.52 -6.69
C ASP A 4 -22.98 -17.03 -6.53
N ARG A 5 -22.80 -18.33 -6.64
CA ARG A 5 -21.49 -19.02 -6.52
C ARG A 5 -20.55 -18.77 -7.69
N THR A 6 -20.95 -17.99 -8.68
CA THR A 6 -20.16 -17.68 -9.88
C THR A 6 -19.31 -16.41 -9.74
N ARG A 7 -19.48 -15.62 -8.67
CA ARG A 7 -18.71 -14.38 -8.47
C ARG A 7 -17.33 -14.67 -7.92
N VAL A 8 -16.32 -14.46 -8.76
CA VAL A 8 -14.92 -14.43 -8.32
C VAL A 8 -14.75 -13.24 -7.33
N PRO A 9 -14.22 -13.48 -6.12
CA PRO A 9 -14.06 -12.41 -5.14
C PRO A 9 -13.08 -11.35 -5.63
N ASP A 10 -13.26 -10.11 -5.14
CA ASP A 10 -12.27 -9.06 -5.34
C ASP A 10 -10.96 -9.45 -4.63
N GLU A 11 -9.81 -9.17 -5.23
CA GLU A 11 -8.51 -9.57 -4.68
C GLU A 11 -7.76 -8.37 -4.11
N LEU A 12 -7.21 -8.52 -2.90
CA LEU A 12 -6.27 -7.59 -2.29
C LEU A 12 -4.90 -8.27 -2.20
N VAL A 13 -3.91 -7.70 -2.86
CA VAL A 13 -2.52 -8.15 -2.76
C VAL A 13 -1.69 -7.07 -2.09
N ILE A 14 -1.04 -7.41 -0.97
CA ILE A 14 -0.16 -6.51 -0.24
C ILE A 14 1.28 -6.94 -0.51
N CYS A 15 2.02 -6.11 -1.22
CA CYS A 15 3.42 -6.31 -1.55
C CYS A 15 4.31 -5.75 -0.45
N ALA A 16 5.12 -6.59 0.20
CA ALA A 16 6.07 -6.21 1.23
C ALA A 16 7.49 -6.66 0.84
N PRO A 17 8.48 -5.75 0.72
CA PRO A 17 9.81 -6.08 0.20
C PRO A 17 10.63 -6.97 1.13
N MET A 18 10.71 -6.62 2.42
CA MET A 18 11.55 -7.31 3.41
C MET A 18 10.80 -8.38 4.20
N LEU A 19 11.54 -9.32 4.76
CA LEU A 19 10.95 -10.38 5.61
C LEU A 19 10.23 -9.82 6.84
N ALA A 20 10.82 -8.82 7.49
CA ALA A 20 10.24 -8.18 8.67
C ALA A 20 8.93 -7.44 8.33
N GLU A 21 8.89 -6.72 7.22
CA GLU A 21 7.68 -6.06 6.71
C GLU A 21 6.60 -7.08 6.34
N TYR A 22 7.00 -8.12 5.62
CA TYR A 22 6.09 -9.22 5.27
C TYR A 22 5.46 -9.86 6.51
N ALA A 23 6.26 -10.11 7.56
CA ALA A 23 5.76 -10.66 8.82
C ALA A 23 4.79 -9.71 9.52
N ALA A 24 5.13 -8.41 9.59
CA ALA A 24 4.29 -7.38 10.18
C ALA A 24 2.95 -7.23 9.43
N VAL A 25 2.99 -7.13 8.11
CA VAL A 25 1.81 -7.04 7.23
C VAL A 25 0.93 -8.28 7.39
N ARG A 26 1.51 -9.46 7.32
CA ARG A 26 0.77 -10.72 7.47
C ARG A 26 0.08 -10.84 8.84
N TRP A 27 0.77 -10.40 9.90
CA TRP A 27 0.18 -10.40 11.23
C TRP A 27 -0.98 -9.40 11.35
N GLY A 28 -0.82 -8.19 10.82
CA GLY A 28 -1.86 -7.16 10.79
C GLY A 28 -3.10 -7.60 10.00
N THR A 29 -2.90 -8.14 8.80
CA THR A 29 -4.00 -8.63 7.95
C THR A 29 -4.81 -9.74 8.62
N ARG A 30 -4.17 -10.61 9.42
CA ARG A 30 -4.88 -11.66 10.18
C ARG A 30 -5.72 -11.09 11.31
N ARG A 31 -5.27 -10.00 11.95
CA ARG A 31 -6.02 -9.33 13.04
C ARG A 31 -7.23 -8.57 12.51
N GLY A 32 -7.09 -7.86 11.39
CA GLY A 32 -8.21 -7.16 10.75
C GLY A 32 -9.33 -8.08 10.25
N ARG A 33 -9.08 -9.39 10.17
CA ARG A 33 -10.10 -10.40 9.81
C ARG A 33 -10.91 -10.96 11.01
N ARG A 34 -10.48 -10.68 12.24
CA ARG A 34 -11.27 -11.09 13.42
C ARG A 34 -12.40 -10.07 13.61
N PRO A 35 -13.68 -10.48 13.54
CA PRO A 35 -14.75 -9.61 13.99
C PRO A 35 -14.49 -9.34 15.47
N ASP A 36 -14.50 -8.05 15.85
CA ASP A 36 -14.44 -7.66 17.25
C ASP A 36 -15.70 -8.17 17.98
N THR A 37 -15.60 -9.33 18.59
CA THR A 37 -16.62 -9.91 19.47
C THR A 37 -16.67 -9.21 20.84
N ALA A 38 -16.02 -8.06 21.00
CA ALA A 38 -15.84 -7.41 22.30
C ALA A 38 -16.65 -6.12 22.50
N LEU A 39 -17.46 -5.64 21.53
CA LEU A 39 -18.33 -4.45 21.72
C LEU A 39 -19.71 -4.64 21.09
N ALA A 40 -20.33 -5.82 21.23
CA ALA A 40 -21.74 -6.01 20.92
C ALA A 40 -22.59 -5.58 22.13
N GLY A 41 -22.60 -4.28 22.39
CA GLY A 41 -23.52 -3.59 23.28
C GLY A 41 -24.41 -2.68 22.45
N SER A 42 -25.65 -3.14 22.17
CA SER A 42 -26.83 -2.35 21.83
C SER A 42 -26.74 -1.33 20.69
N ALA A 43 -27.05 -1.79 19.45
CA ALA A 43 -27.95 -1.06 18.53
C ALA A 43 -28.31 -2.03 17.39
N ALA A 44 -29.49 -2.64 17.47
CA ALA A 44 -30.11 -3.33 16.36
C ALA A 44 -30.49 -2.31 15.29
N GLY A 45 -29.59 -2.07 14.34
CA GLY A 45 -29.80 -1.31 13.12
C GLY A 45 -29.56 -2.24 11.95
N SER A 46 -30.61 -2.61 11.23
CA SER A 46 -30.60 -3.37 9.97
C SER A 46 -29.60 -2.72 8.99
N ALA A 47 -28.46 -3.34 8.80
CA ALA A 47 -27.57 -3.07 7.68
C ALA A 47 -27.45 -4.34 6.85
N ALA A 48 -28.32 -4.47 5.85
CA ALA A 48 -28.08 -5.29 4.67
C ALA A 48 -26.98 -4.60 3.86
N ASP A 49 -25.77 -4.48 4.42
CA ASP A 49 -24.60 -4.01 3.71
C ASP A 49 -24.00 -5.20 2.96
N GLY A 50 -24.06 -5.11 1.63
CA GLY A 50 -23.42 -6.05 0.72
C GLY A 50 -21.90 -5.95 0.81
N SER A 51 -21.33 -6.26 1.97
CA SER A 51 -19.90 -6.26 2.18
C SER A 51 -19.23 -7.20 1.18
N ARG A 52 -18.45 -6.64 0.27
CA ARG A 52 -17.71 -7.41 -0.73
C ARG A 52 -16.70 -8.30 -0.03
N LEU A 53 -16.77 -9.58 -0.33
CA LEU A 53 -15.74 -10.51 0.12
C LEU A 53 -14.44 -10.19 -0.63
N VAL A 54 -13.44 -9.72 0.12
CA VAL A 54 -12.10 -9.44 -0.40
C VAL A 54 -11.16 -10.55 0.05
N HIS A 55 -10.57 -11.24 -0.91
CA HIS A 55 -9.52 -12.20 -0.62
C HIS A 55 -8.18 -11.49 -0.48
N ALA A 56 -7.68 -11.36 0.74
CA ALA A 56 -6.41 -10.69 1.00
C ALA A 56 -5.23 -11.65 1.04
N ARG A 57 -4.19 -11.33 0.29
CA ARG A 57 -2.95 -12.09 0.14
C ARG A 57 -1.74 -11.18 0.37
N VAL A 58 -0.71 -11.66 1.04
CA VAL A 58 0.54 -10.94 1.25
C VAL A 58 1.64 -11.58 0.42
N LEU A 59 2.34 -10.78 -0.37
CA LEU A 59 3.42 -11.20 -1.26
C LEU A 59 4.73 -10.57 -0.80
N ARG A 60 5.77 -11.38 -0.62
CA ARG A 60 7.13 -10.88 -0.41
C ARG A 60 7.78 -10.61 -1.77
N THR A 61 8.04 -9.34 -2.09
CA THR A 61 8.58 -8.94 -3.40
C THR A 61 10.10 -8.92 -3.46
N GLY A 62 10.76 -8.78 -2.32
CA GLY A 62 12.21 -8.53 -2.25
C GLY A 62 12.55 -7.07 -2.54
N MET A 63 13.78 -6.66 -2.17
CA MET A 63 14.25 -5.28 -2.32
C MET A 63 14.88 -5.02 -3.68
N GLY A 64 14.69 -3.78 -4.17
CA GLY A 64 15.38 -3.22 -5.34
C GLY A 64 14.70 -3.56 -6.67
N LEU A 65 15.15 -2.86 -7.72
CA LEU A 65 14.59 -2.83 -9.07
C LEU A 65 14.28 -4.23 -9.64
N ALA A 66 15.29 -5.08 -9.78
CA ALA A 66 15.14 -6.36 -10.48
C ALA A 66 14.18 -7.34 -9.77
N ARG A 67 14.11 -7.30 -8.43
CA ARG A 67 13.18 -8.15 -7.67
C ARG A 67 11.76 -7.58 -7.75
N SER A 68 11.60 -6.28 -7.67
CA SER A 68 10.30 -5.60 -7.82
C SER A 68 9.68 -5.88 -9.18
N GLN A 69 10.45 -5.76 -10.26
CA GLN A 69 9.98 -6.06 -11.63
C GLN A 69 9.54 -7.52 -11.79
N ARG A 70 10.35 -8.48 -11.30
CA ARG A 70 9.98 -9.90 -11.35
C ARG A 70 8.73 -10.22 -10.53
N ALA A 71 8.61 -9.62 -9.35
CA ALA A 71 7.44 -9.79 -8.49
C ALA A 71 6.17 -9.22 -9.14
N ALA A 72 6.27 -8.03 -9.77
CA ALA A 72 5.16 -7.43 -10.49
C ALA A 72 4.72 -8.28 -11.70
N ALA A 73 5.66 -8.80 -12.49
CA ALA A 73 5.34 -9.68 -13.63
C ALA A 73 4.63 -10.96 -13.17
N ALA A 74 5.13 -11.61 -12.12
CA ALA A 74 4.50 -12.80 -11.54
C ALA A 74 3.10 -12.49 -10.98
N LEU A 75 2.93 -11.35 -10.30
CA LEU A 75 1.64 -10.90 -9.78
C LEU A 75 0.64 -10.67 -10.90
N LEU A 76 1.02 -9.95 -11.95
CA LEU A 76 0.16 -9.69 -13.10
C LEU A 76 -0.26 -10.99 -13.81
N GLY A 77 0.66 -11.93 -14.00
CA GLY A 77 0.35 -13.26 -14.54
C GLY A 77 -0.67 -14.03 -13.69
N ASN A 78 -0.52 -13.99 -12.37
CA ASN A 78 -1.47 -14.61 -11.45
C ASN A 78 -2.85 -13.94 -11.49
N LEU A 79 -2.91 -12.62 -11.55
CA LEU A 79 -4.17 -11.86 -11.67
C LEU A 79 -4.86 -12.14 -13.01
N ALA A 80 -4.10 -12.17 -14.09
CA ALA A 80 -4.61 -12.52 -15.41
C ALA A 80 -5.21 -13.93 -15.45
N ALA A 81 -4.57 -14.90 -14.79
CA ALA A 81 -5.10 -16.27 -14.68
C ALA A 81 -6.34 -16.37 -13.78
N ALA A 82 -6.34 -15.65 -12.65
CA ALA A 82 -7.46 -15.68 -11.69
C ALA A 82 -8.68 -14.89 -12.16
N ARG A 83 -8.50 -13.90 -13.04
CA ARG A 83 -9.56 -13.01 -13.58
C ARG A 83 -10.50 -12.45 -12.51
N PRO A 84 -9.99 -11.78 -11.46
CA PRO A 84 -10.86 -11.14 -10.49
C PRO A 84 -11.64 -10.00 -11.15
N ARG A 85 -12.78 -9.60 -10.58
CA ARG A 85 -13.50 -8.40 -11.06
C ARG A 85 -12.71 -7.13 -10.81
N ALA A 86 -12.08 -7.05 -9.65
CA ALA A 86 -11.18 -5.98 -9.27
C ALA A 86 -10.03 -6.53 -8.45
N ALA A 87 -8.86 -5.97 -8.64
CA ALA A 87 -7.67 -6.25 -7.85
C ALA A 87 -7.17 -4.95 -7.22
N SER A 88 -6.98 -4.96 -5.92
CA SER A 88 -6.28 -3.89 -5.18
C SER A 88 -4.88 -4.36 -4.87
N VAL A 89 -3.87 -3.64 -5.34
CA VAL A 89 -2.47 -3.90 -5.04
C VAL A 89 -1.93 -2.79 -4.16
N VAL A 90 -1.43 -3.14 -2.99
CA VAL A 90 -0.84 -2.19 -2.04
C VAL A 90 0.64 -2.48 -1.87
N VAL A 91 1.49 -1.53 -2.20
CA VAL A 91 2.92 -1.59 -1.89
C VAL A 91 3.11 -1.03 -0.48
N ALA A 92 3.37 -1.91 0.49
CA ALA A 92 3.44 -1.56 1.91
C ALA A 92 4.80 -1.90 2.50
N GLY A 93 5.43 -0.94 3.17
CA GLY A 93 6.75 -1.13 3.77
C GLY A 93 7.22 0.08 4.56
N VAL A 94 8.50 0.11 4.89
CA VAL A 94 9.14 1.23 5.56
C VAL A 94 9.83 2.17 4.56
N ALA A 95 10.10 3.41 4.98
CA ALA A 95 10.80 4.41 4.19
C ALA A 95 11.61 5.35 5.09
N GLY A 96 12.61 6.01 4.51
CA GLY A 96 13.27 7.14 5.13
C GLY A 96 12.51 8.45 4.90
N ALA A 97 12.42 9.31 5.90
CA ALA A 97 11.88 10.64 5.71
C ALA A 97 12.83 11.51 4.89
N LEU A 98 12.28 12.27 3.96
CA LEU A 98 12.98 13.38 3.28
C LEU A 98 12.54 14.72 3.87
N ARG A 99 11.26 14.89 4.19
CA ARG A 99 10.71 16.09 4.80
C ARG A 99 11.01 16.10 6.30
N PRO A 100 11.62 17.20 6.84
CA PRO A 100 12.04 17.26 8.24
C PRO A 100 10.92 17.13 9.28
N SER A 101 9.69 17.48 8.91
CA SER A 101 8.53 17.39 9.82
C SER A 101 8.02 15.97 10.06
N LEU A 102 8.49 14.98 9.30
CA LEU A 102 8.14 13.59 9.49
C LEU A 102 8.93 12.95 10.64
N SER A 103 8.26 12.12 11.41
CA SER A 103 8.82 11.40 12.55
C SER A 103 8.75 9.88 12.36
N PRO A 104 9.64 9.10 12.99
CA PRO A 104 9.54 7.64 12.95
C PRO A 104 8.17 7.16 13.46
N GLY A 105 7.52 6.32 12.66
CA GLY A 105 6.17 5.84 12.90
C GLY A 105 5.07 6.64 12.19
N ASP A 106 5.37 7.78 11.56
CA ASP A 106 4.41 8.43 10.67
C ASP A 106 4.16 7.58 9.44
N VAL A 107 2.93 7.59 8.97
CA VAL A 107 2.52 6.89 7.74
C VAL A 107 2.52 7.88 6.58
N VAL A 108 3.15 7.52 5.50
CA VAL A 108 3.12 8.25 4.23
C VAL A 108 2.28 7.44 3.24
N VAL A 109 1.20 8.02 2.74
CA VAL A 109 0.43 7.50 1.61
C VAL A 109 0.85 8.28 0.38
N ALA A 110 1.38 7.60 -0.62
CA ALA A 110 1.83 8.26 -1.83
C ALA A 110 0.63 8.67 -2.70
N ASP A 111 0.57 9.93 -3.09
CA ASP A 111 -0.28 10.43 -4.18
C ASP A 111 0.44 10.38 -5.53
N GLU A 112 1.78 10.33 -5.48
CA GLU A 112 2.65 10.16 -6.63
C GLU A 112 3.88 9.33 -6.25
N VAL A 113 4.40 8.55 -7.20
CA VAL A 113 5.65 7.80 -7.04
C VAL A 113 6.66 8.25 -8.09
N LEU A 114 7.84 8.61 -7.61
CA LEU A 114 8.96 9.16 -8.40
C LEU A 114 10.12 8.15 -8.44
N GLY A 115 10.99 8.26 -9.46
CA GLY A 115 12.22 7.45 -9.57
C GLY A 115 12.17 6.39 -10.67
N GLY A 116 11.02 6.10 -11.25
CA GLY A 116 10.86 5.32 -12.48
C GLY A 116 11.13 6.16 -13.74
N GLU A 117 10.78 5.64 -14.92
CA GLU A 117 10.93 6.38 -16.20
C GLU A 117 10.10 7.67 -16.21
N ARG A 118 8.95 7.65 -15.55
CA ARG A 118 8.04 8.80 -15.40
C ARG A 118 7.41 8.80 -14.02
N PRO A 119 7.03 9.98 -13.49
CA PRO A 119 6.17 10.06 -12.31
C PRO A 119 4.86 9.28 -12.52
N ARG A 120 4.39 8.63 -11.46
CA ARG A 120 3.15 7.84 -11.49
C ARG A 120 2.20 8.33 -10.41
N ALA A 121 1.08 8.89 -10.83
CA ALA A 121 0.01 9.27 -9.92
C ALA A 121 -0.62 8.03 -9.27
N VAL A 122 -1.02 8.17 -8.01
CA VAL A 122 -1.73 7.16 -7.21
C VAL A 122 -3.08 7.76 -6.78
N PRO A 123 -4.13 7.66 -7.62
CA PRO A 123 -5.36 8.43 -7.46
C PRO A 123 -6.14 8.17 -6.16
N ASP A 124 -6.02 6.96 -5.59
CA ASP A 124 -6.78 6.56 -4.39
C ASP A 124 -6.10 6.94 -3.06
N ALA A 125 -5.03 7.73 -3.10
CA ALA A 125 -4.25 8.10 -1.92
C ALA A 125 -5.10 8.76 -0.83
N ALA A 126 -5.97 9.71 -1.19
CA ALA A 126 -6.82 10.42 -0.24
C ALA A 126 -7.77 9.47 0.51
N SER A 127 -8.47 8.61 -0.22
CA SER A 127 -9.39 7.62 0.38
C SER A 127 -8.68 6.67 1.35
N LEU A 128 -7.49 6.19 0.98
CA LEU A 128 -6.71 5.35 1.87
C LEU A 128 -6.22 6.12 3.10
N ALA A 129 -5.74 7.35 2.91
CA ALA A 129 -5.27 8.18 4.01
C ALA A 129 -6.37 8.46 5.03
N ASP A 130 -7.59 8.73 4.58
CA ASP A 130 -8.73 8.99 5.46
C ASP A 130 -9.11 7.74 6.26
N GLY A 131 -9.13 6.57 5.63
CA GLY A 131 -9.34 5.29 6.33
C GLY A 131 -8.28 5.03 7.40
N LEU A 132 -7.02 5.32 7.11
CA LEU A 132 -5.92 5.17 8.06
C LEU A 132 -5.96 6.19 9.21
N ARG A 133 -6.34 7.44 8.93
CA ARG A 133 -6.58 8.47 9.96
C ARG A 133 -7.74 8.08 10.87
N GLY A 134 -8.84 7.56 10.30
CA GLY A 134 -9.96 7.02 11.05
C GLY A 134 -9.57 5.86 11.99
N ALA A 135 -8.53 5.11 11.65
CA ALA A 135 -7.93 4.08 12.51
C ALA A 135 -6.92 4.65 13.54
N GLY A 136 -6.84 5.97 13.70
CA GLY A 136 -5.97 6.65 14.67
C GLY A 136 -4.48 6.59 14.31
N LEU A 137 -4.14 6.60 13.02
CA LEU A 137 -2.76 6.68 12.54
C LEU A 137 -2.41 8.13 12.15
N SER A 138 -1.15 8.53 12.39
CA SER A 138 -0.59 9.79 11.88
C SER A 138 -0.26 9.61 10.41
N VAL A 139 -1.03 10.26 9.51
CA VAL A 139 -0.93 10.05 8.07
C VAL A 139 -0.66 11.35 7.33
N GLN A 140 0.38 11.32 6.52
CA GLN A 140 0.72 12.36 5.55
C GLN A 140 0.51 11.83 4.14
N VAL A 141 0.05 12.70 3.23
CA VAL A 141 -0.06 12.39 1.80
C VAL A 141 0.98 13.20 1.06
N GLY A 142 1.67 12.59 0.12
CA GLY A 142 2.65 13.27 -0.71
C GLY A 142 3.53 12.31 -1.50
N PRO A 143 4.38 12.84 -2.41
CA PRO A 143 5.20 12.03 -3.29
C PRO A 143 6.23 11.17 -2.55
N VAL A 144 6.41 9.93 -3.02
CA VAL A 144 7.44 9.00 -2.56
C VAL A 144 8.46 8.78 -3.67
N LEU A 145 9.74 8.98 -3.36
CA LEU A 145 10.85 8.75 -4.28
C LEU A 145 11.43 7.36 -4.08
N SER A 146 11.56 6.58 -5.16
CA SER A 146 12.34 5.34 -5.12
C SER A 146 13.73 5.55 -5.69
N THR A 147 14.75 5.05 -4.98
CA THR A 147 16.14 5.11 -5.39
C THR A 147 16.74 3.73 -5.54
N VAL A 148 17.69 3.57 -6.46
CA VAL A 148 18.38 2.29 -6.68
C VAL A 148 19.34 1.95 -5.53
N ARG A 149 19.85 2.97 -4.85
CA ARG A 149 20.77 2.85 -3.72
C ARG A 149 20.15 3.51 -2.49
N LEU A 150 20.59 3.06 -1.31
CA LEU A 150 20.18 3.67 -0.05
C LEU A 150 20.51 5.18 -0.06
N ALA A 151 19.52 6.01 0.21
CA ALA A 151 19.68 7.47 0.27
C ALA A 151 20.37 7.87 1.60
N CYS A 152 21.70 7.79 1.62
CA CYS A 152 22.53 8.21 2.77
C CYS A 152 23.03 9.65 2.66
N GLY A 153 22.77 10.34 1.56
CA GLY A 153 23.23 11.70 1.29
C GLY A 153 22.32 12.79 1.85
N ASP A 154 22.43 14.00 1.28
CA ASP A 154 21.60 15.14 1.66
C ASP A 154 20.12 14.92 1.30
N ARG A 155 19.36 14.43 2.26
CA ARG A 155 17.91 14.17 2.13
C ARG A 155 17.11 15.46 1.98
N ALA A 156 17.57 16.57 2.54
CA ALA A 156 16.95 17.87 2.38
C ALA A 156 17.08 18.36 0.93
N ASP A 157 18.22 18.08 0.30
CA ASP A 157 18.42 18.39 -1.12
C ASP A 157 17.53 17.53 -2.02
N LEU A 158 17.41 16.23 -1.73
CA LEU A 158 16.47 15.36 -2.44
C LEU A 158 15.04 15.88 -2.33
N HIS A 159 14.61 16.29 -1.12
CA HIS A 159 13.29 16.89 -0.92
C HIS A 159 13.09 18.15 -1.77
N ARG A 160 14.05 19.09 -1.72
CA ARG A 160 13.97 20.36 -2.48
C ARG A 160 13.86 20.13 -3.98
N ARG A 161 14.63 19.18 -4.53
CA ARG A 161 14.67 18.92 -5.99
C ARG A 161 13.49 18.12 -6.50
N THR A 162 12.93 17.22 -5.70
CA THR A 162 11.91 16.27 -6.16
C THR A 162 10.52 16.55 -5.60
N GLY A 163 10.40 17.33 -4.51
CA GLY A 163 9.16 17.48 -3.76
C GLY A 163 8.78 16.22 -2.94
N ALA A 164 9.51 15.11 -3.09
CA ALA A 164 9.20 13.88 -2.37
C ALA A 164 9.35 14.05 -0.86
N ILE A 165 8.41 13.49 -0.10
CA ILE A 165 8.40 13.57 1.36
C ILE A 165 9.03 12.36 2.04
N ALA A 166 9.11 11.23 1.33
CA ALA A 166 9.76 10.01 1.80
C ALA A 166 10.54 9.34 0.66
N VAL A 167 11.49 8.46 1.00
CA VAL A 167 12.32 7.71 0.07
C VAL A 167 12.33 6.23 0.40
N ASP A 168 12.23 5.40 -0.64
CA ASP A 168 12.32 3.94 -0.57
C ASP A 168 13.18 3.37 -1.72
N MET A 169 13.09 2.06 -1.95
CA MET A 169 13.85 1.37 -3.00
C MET A 169 12.97 0.51 -3.93
N GLU A 170 11.63 0.55 -3.82
CA GLU A 170 10.75 -0.40 -4.49
C GLU A 170 9.49 0.19 -5.12
N SER A 171 8.90 1.24 -4.54
CA SER A 171 7.56 1.73 -4.92
C SER A 171 7.46 2.07 -6.39
N ALA A 172 8.43 2.82 -6.94
CA ALA A 172 8.41 3.23 -8.35
C ALA A 172 8.47 2.03 -9.28
N TRP A 173 9.32 1.05 -8.98
CA TRP A 173 9.52 -0.12 -9.83
C TRP A 173 8.30 -1.02 -9.86
N LEU A 174 7.65 -1.20 -8.71
CA LEU A 174 6.39 -1.95 -8.63
C LEU A 174 5.25 -1.20 -9.30
N ALA A 175 5.09 0.10 -9.01
CA ALA A 175 4.05 0.93 -9.60
C ALA A 175 4.18 0.98 -11.12
N GLU A 176 5.39 1.21 -11.63
CA GLU A 176 5.65 1.25 -13.06
C GLU A 176 5.31 -0.06 -13.76
N ALA A 177 5.78 -1.19 -13.23
CA ALA A 177 5.53 -2.48 -13.81
C ALA A 177 4.04 -2.87 -13.79
N LEU A 178 3.31 -2.51 -12.71
CA LEU A 178 1.89 -2.80 -12.57
C LEU A 178 1.00 -1.92 -13.45
N THR A 179 1.41 -0.67 -13.73
CA THR A 179 0.63 0.29 -14.52
C THR A 179 1.01 0.34 -16.01
N ARG A 180 2.20 -0.17 -16.36
CA ARG A 180 2.69 -0.22 -17.75
C ARG A 180 2.01 -1.29 -18.60
N ALA A 181 1.49 -2.31 -17.94
CA ALA A 181 0.87 -3.42 -18.65
C ALA A 181 -0.57 -3.07 -19.00
N ASP A 182 -0.93 -3.22 -20.27
CA ASP A 182 -2.33 -3.22 -20.72
C ASP A 182 -3.12 -4.43 -20.21
N ILE A 183 -2.49 -5.22 -19.32
CA ILE A 183 -3.04 -6.48 -18.78
C ILE A 183 -4.41 -6.29 -18.13
N PRO A 184 -4.66 -5.26 -17.28
CA PRO A 184 -6.00 -5.08 -16.71
C PRO A 184 -7.06 -4.85 -17.79
N VAL A 185 -6.74 -4.09 -18.82
CA VAL A 185 -7.67 -3.80 -19.93
C VAL A 185 -7.93 -5.05 -20.76
N VAL A 186 -6.87 -5.77 -21.14
CA VAL A 186 -6.95 -7.00 -21.94
C VAL A 186 -7.70 -8.11 -21.22
N HIS A 187 -7.55 -8.22 -19.90
CA HIS A 187 -8.19 -9.27 -19.08
C HIS A 187 -9.49 -8.82 -18.39
N GLY A 188 -9.92 -7.57 -18.60
CA GLY A 188 -11.22 -7.08 -18.16
C GLY A 188 -11.39 -6.91 -16.66
N PHE A 189 -10.31 -6.68 -15.90
CA PHE A 189 -10.40 -6.36 -14.47
C PHE A 189 -9.88 -4.96 -14.15
N VAL A 190 -10.41 -4.38 -13.06
CA VAL A 190 -9.97 -3.08 -12.57
C VAL A 190 -8.80 -3.27 -11.61
N LEU A 191 -7.67 -2.60 -11.87
CA LEU A 191 -6.52 -2.59 -10.98
C LEU A 191 -6.45 -1.27 -10.19
N ARG A 192 -6.53 -1.37 -8.86
CA ARG A 192 -6.24 -0.27 -7.93
C ARG A 192 -4.83 -0.40 -7.41
N LEU A 193 -4.08 0.68 -7.44
CA LEU A 193 -2.75 0.75 -6.85
C LEU A 193 -2.77 1.70 -5.65
N ALA A 194 -2.16 1.30 -4.55
CA ALA A 194 -1.83 2.17 -3.44
C ALA A 194 -0.39 1.93 -2.99
N VAL A 195 0.23 2.97 -2.45
CA VAL A 195 1.58 2.91 -1.89
C VAL A 195 1.54 3.51 -0.49
N VAL A 196 1.94 2.72 0.50
CA VAL A 196 1.96 3.12 1.91
C VAL A 196 3.32 2.82 2.51
N ARG A 197 3.94 3.84 3.09
CA ARG A 197 5.24 3.73 3.74
C ARG A 197 5.16 4.21 5.18
N VAL A 198 5.83 3.51 6.08
CA VAL A 198 5.98 3.94 7.46
C VAL A 198 7.40 4.45 7.66
N VAL A 199 7.53 5.65 8.19
CA VAL A 199 8.84 6.28 8.41
C VAL A 199 9.60 5.49 9.48
N VAL A 200 10.83 5.06 9.16
CA VAL A 200 11.72 4.35 10.07
C VAL A 200 12.88 5.21 10.52
N ASP A 201 13.39 6.07 9.65
CA ASP A 201 14.51 6.96 9.91
C ASP A 201 14.30 8.34 9.30
N THR A 202 14.99 9.34 9.85
CA THR A 202 14.86 10.73 9.47
C THR A 202 16.24 11.35 9.24
N PRO A 203 16.34 12.54 8.65
CA PRO A 203 17.63 13.25 8.55
C PRO A 203 18.33 13.43 9.91
N ALA A 204 17.56 13.65 10.98
CA ALA A 204 18.09 13.84 12.34
C ALA A 204 18.46 12.52 13.05
N ALA A 205 17.91 11.39 12.59
CA ALA A 205 18.19 10.05 13.12
C ALA A 205 18.32 9.06 11.94
N PRO A 206 19.45 9.09 11.22
CA PRO A 206 19.68 8.27 10.04
C PRO A 206 19.79 6.78 10.40
N LEU A 207 19.76 5.92 9.40
CA LEU A 207 19.65 4.46 9.55
C LEU A 207 20.73 3.81 10.45
N LEU A 208 21.89 4.42 10.58
CA LEU A 208 22.99 3.95 11.46
C LEU A 208 22.97 4.57 12.87
N HIS A 209 21.92 5.31 13.23
CA HIS A 209 21.78 5.89 14.56
C HIS A 209 21.36 4.83 15.59
N PRO A 210 21.78 4.91 16.87
CA PRO A 210 21.38 3.94 17.92
C PRO A 210 19.85 3.75 18.08
N ARG A 211 19.07 4.76 17.69
CA ARG A 211 17.60 4.70 17.70
C ARG A 211 16.99 3.91 16.53
N THR A 212 17.78 3.42 15.59
CA THR A 212 17.27 2.68 14.42
C THR A 212 16.51 1.43 14.81
N VAL A 213 17.00 0.67 15.80
CA VAL A 213 16.32 -0.56 16.25
C VAL A 213 14.94 -0.25 16.86
N PRO A 214 14.80 0.64 17.87
CA PRO A 214 13.48 0.97 18.40
C PRO A 214 12.57 1.63 17.38
N ASN A 215 13.10 2.48 16.50
CA ASN A 215 12.33 3.06 15.40
C ASN A 215 11.81 1.99 14.41
N GLY A 216 12.64 1.01 14.08
CA GLY A 216 12.26 -0.12 13.24
C GLY A 216 11.13 -0.94 13.85
N VAL A 217 11.22 -1.27 15.14
CA VAL A 217 10.15 -1.98 15.86
C VAL A 217 8.86 -1.16 15.86
N ARG A 218 8.95 0.16 16.12
CA ARG A 218 7.80 1.06 16.05
C ARG A 218 7.18 1.07 14.66
N ALA A 219 8.00 1.25 13.63
CA ALA A 219 7.54 1.28 12.24
C ALA A 219 6.84 -0.03 11.84
N LEU A 220 7.38 -1.19 12.21
CA LEU A 220 6.76 -2.49 11.93
C LEU A 220 5.42 -2.67 12.66
N ARG A 221 5.29 -2.19 13.91
CA ARG A 221 4.02 -2.20 14.64
C ARG A 221 2.96 -1.32 13.95
N VAL A 222 3.36 -0.12 13.50
CA VAL A 222 2.47 0.77 12.74
C VAL A 222 2.11 0.13 11.40
N LEU A 223 3.07 -0.47 10.69
CA LEU A 223 2.82 -1.17 9.43
C LEU A 223 1.80 -2.32 9.59
N ALA A 224 1.85 -3.04 10.71
CA ALA A 224 0.85 -4.05 11.02
C ALA A 224 -0.56 -3.46 11.26
N ARG A 225 -0.65 -2.28 11.89
CA ARG A 225 -1.92 -1.55 12.04
C ARG A 225 -2.45 -1.07 10.69
N VAL A 226 -1.59 -0.53 9.84
CA VAL A 226 -1.93 -0.20 8.43
C VAL A 226 -2.52 -1.43 7.74
N ALA A 227 -1.83 -2.57 7.80
CA ALA A 227 -2.26 -3.80 7.12
C ALA A 227 -3.63 -4.32 7.61
N ALA A 228 -4.00 -4.06 8.87
CA ALA A 228 -5.30 -4.44 9.42
C ALA A 228 -6.47 -3.65 8.82
N THR A 229 -6.24 -2.43 8.32
CA THR A 229 -7.29 -1.57 7.72
C THR A 229 -7.45 -1.78 6.21
N LEU A 230 -6.44 -2.33 5.52
CA LEU A 230 -6.44 -2.47 4.06
C LEU A 230 -7.60 -3.30 3.51
N PRO A 231 -8.08 -4.39 4.14
CA PRO A 231 -9.24 -5.13 3.64
C PRO A 231 -10.51 -4.28 3.54
N ALA A 232 -10.77 -3.43 4.54
CA ALA A 232 -11.92 -2.52 4.52
C ALA A 232 -11.79 -1.46 3.41
N TRP A 233 -10.60 -0.90 3.22
CA TRP A 233 -10.34 0.01 2.11
C TRP A 233 -10.51 -0.66 0.74
N ALA A 234 -10.03 -1.90 0.56
CA ALA A 234 -10.17 -2.62 -0.69
C ALA A 234 -11.62 -2.98 -1.01
N ALA A 235 -12.44 -3.25 0.02
CA ALA A 235 -13.88 -3.51 -0.13
C ALA A 235 -14.69 -2.26 -0.47
N ALA A 236 -14.20 -1.07 -0.14
CA ALA A 236 -14.91 0.18 -0.37
C ALA A 236 -15.13 0.45 -1.89
N PRO A 237 -16.29 1.02 -2.27
CA PRO A 237 -16.54 1.42 -3.66
C PRO A 237 -15.51 2.45 -4.12
N THR A 238 -15.02 2.32 -5.34
CA THR A 238 -14.13 3.31 -5.97
C THR A 238 -14.92 4.27 -6.83
N ALA A 239 -14.73 5.57 -6.63
CA ALA A 239 -15.44 6.62 -7.37
C ALA A 239 -15.19 6.59 -8.90
N TRP A 240 -14.03 6.04 -9.33
CA TRP A 240 -13.65 6.01 -10.74
C TRP A 240 -14.08 4.75 -11.53
N ARG A 241 -14.98 3.92 -10.97
CA ARG A 241 -15.63 2.81 -11.73
C ARG A 241 -16.43 3.26 -12.95
N HIS A 242 -16.59 4.55 -13.11
CA HIS A 242 -17.39 5.16 -14.19
C HIS A 242 -16.59 6.06 -15.11
N ALA A 243 -15.29 5.82 -15.31
CA ALA A 243 -14.66 6.42 -16.49
C ALA A 243 -15.40 5.85 -17.71
N PRO A 244 -16.11 6.67 -18.51
CA PRO A 244 -16.76 6.18 -19.71
C PRO A 244 -15.68 5.61 -20.61
N THR A 245 -15.87 4.40 -21.08
CA THR A 245 -15.19 3.89 -22.25
C THR A 245 -15.53 4.84 -23.38
N GLY A 246 -14.70 5.88 -23.53
CA GLY A 246 -14.75 6.75 -24.69
C GLY A 246 -14.42 5.92 -25.92
N VAL A 247 -15.35 5.92 -26.83
CA VAL A 247 -15.28 5.44 -28.21
C VAL A 247 -14.11 6.07 -28.94
#